data_02021e9508683aa927dbc37e476f4436
#
_entry.id   02021e9508683aa927dbc37e476f4436
#
_cell.length_a   1.000
_cell.length_b   1.000
_cell.length_c   1.000
_cell.angle_alpha   90.00
_cell.angle_beta   90.00
_cell.angle_gamma   90.00
#
_symmetry.space_group_name_H-M   'P 1'
#
loop_
_entity.id
_entity.type
_entity.pdbx_description
1 polymer ?
#
loop_
_entity_poly.entity_id
_entity_poly.type
_entity_poly.pdbx_seq_one_letter_code
_entity_poly.pdbx_strand_id
1 'polypeptide(L)'
;MGSEMCIRDRYYSELREALAQAQPGSVEQNKLLIEINRRFALPLGVTIMVLTVMPLGISTQVRGRAVGLIMGLAIFLLYYLLLTAAWRLGTYAIIPPAFAPWMPNLVFLGLAIFLWRRALRDLPIAVFEGPWPGWGKLKGLFR
;
A
#
# COMPACT_ATOMS: atom_id res chain seq x y z
N MET A 1 -26.04 -15.98 -6.12
CA MET A 1 -24.86 -16.25 -5.24
C MET A 1 -24.03 -17.45 -5.69
N GLY A 2 -24.63 -18.54 -6.19
CA GLY A 2 -23.87 -19.70 -6.65
C GLY A 2 -23.08 -19.51 -7.95
N SER A 3 -23.50 -18.63 -8.84
CA SER A 3 -22.85 -18.39 -10.14
C SER A 3 -21.54 -17.58 -10.04
N GLU A 4 -21.47 -16.62 -9.15
CA GLU A 4 -20.26 -15.81 -8.95
C GLU A 4 -19.15 -16.59 -8.26
N MET A 5 -19.51 -17.48 -7.34
CA MET A 5 -18.57 -18.38 -6.69
C MET A 5 -17.97 -19.38 -7.68
N CYS A 6 -18.80 -19.95 -8.57
CA CYS A 6 -18.35 -20.86 -9.63
C CYS A 6 -17.46 -20.18 -10.68
N ILE A 7 -17.73 -18.91 -11.04
CA ILE A 7 -16.89 -18.13 -11.95
C ILE A 7 -15.53 -17.83 -11.30
N ARG A 8 -15.54 -17.57 -10.00
CA ARG A 8 -14.33 -17.27 -9.23
C ARG A 8 -13.44 -18.51 -9.07
N ASP A 9 -14.02 -19.67 -8.84
CA ASP A 9 -13.30 -20.95 -8.74
C ASP A 9 -12.79 -21.43 -10.11
N ARG A 10 -13.60 -21.26 -11.17
CA ARG A 10 -13.17 -21.52 -12.55
C ARG A 10 -11.96 -20.67 -12.93
N TYR A 11 -12.00 -19.39 -12.63
CA TYR A 11 -10.90 -18.49 -12.94
C TYR A 11 -9.62 -18.87 -12.17
N TYR A 12 -9.76 -19.42 -10.98
CA TYR A 12 -8.62 -19.91 -10.18
C TYR A 12 -8.02 -21.20 -10.74
N SER A 13 -8.85 -22.15 -11.18
CA SER A 13 -8.41 -23.40 -11.82
C SER A 13 -7.76 -23.12 -13.18
N GLU A 14 -8.36 -22.26 -14.00
CA GLU A 14 -7.79 -21.84 -15.28
C GLU A 14 -6.42 -21.14 -15.11
N LEU A 15 -6.28 -20.32 -14.07
CA LEU A 15 -5.02 -19.65 -13.75
C LEU A 15 -3.93 -20.65 -13.34
N ARG A 16 -4.29 -21.68 -12.59
CA ARG A 16 -3.36 -22.76 -12.21
C ARG A 16 -2.97 -23.65 -13.39
N GLU A 17 -3.90 -23.95 -14.27
CA GLU A 17 -3.65 -24.70 -15.50
C GLU A 17 -2.76 -23.90 -16.46
N ALA A 18 -3.02 -22.60 -16.64
CA ALA A 18 -2.16 -21.71 -17.42
C ALA A 18 -0.76 -21.62 -16.82
N LEU A 19 -0.63 -21.60 -15.50
CA LEU A 19 0.66 -21.62 -14.81
C LEU A 19 1.42 -22.92 -15.05
N ALA A 20 0.74 -24.07 -15.11
CA ALA A 20 1.34 -25.38 -15.38
C ALA A 20 1.82 -25.52 -16.83
N GLN A 21 1.18 -24.79 -17.77
CA GLN A 21 1.52 -24.80 -19.20
C GLN A 21 2.55 -23.72 -19.58
N ALA A 22 2.73 -22.69 -18.73
CA ALA A 22 3.68 -21.61 -18.97
C ALA A 22 5.12 -22.12 -18.87
N GLN A 23 5.98 -21.65 -19.78
CA GLN A 23 7.40 -22.00 -19.74
C GLN A 23 8.06 -21.48 -18.46
N PRO A 24 8.88 -22.30 -17.78
CA PRO A 24 9.60 -21.88 -16.57
C PRO A 24 10.47 -20.64 -16.83
N GLY A 25 10.29 -19.59 -16.04
CA GLY A 25 11.05 -18.34 -16.18
C GLY A 25 10.52 -17.37 -17.23
N SER A 26 9.37 -17.66 -17.87
CA SER A 26 8.76 -16.74 -18.82
C SER A 26 8.08 -15.55 -18.12
N VAL A 27 8.03 -14.40 -18.82
CA VAL A 27 7.31 -13.21 -18.33
C VAL A 27 5.84 -13.52 -18.06
N GLU A 28 5.26 -14.45 -18.81
CA GLU A 28 3.88 -14.89 -18.66
C GLU A 28 3.67 -15.66 -17.35
N GLN A 29 4.56 -16.57 -17.02
CA GLN A 29 4.55 -17.29 -15.74
C GLN A 29 4.67 -16.30 -14.55
N ASN A 30 5.56 -15.32 -14.65
CA ASN A 30 5.74 -14.31 -13.61
C ASN A 30 4.46 -13.49 -13.39
N LYS A 31 3.77 -13.10 -14.45
CA LYS A 31 2.48 -12.38 -14.37
C LYS A 31 1.41 -13.22 -13.67
N LEU A 32 1.31 -14.51 -13.99
CA LEU A 32 0.34 -15.42 -13.39
C LEU A 32 0.61 -15.63 -11.89
N LEU A 33 1.87 -15.79 -11.49
CA LEU A 33 2.27 -15.89 -10.09
C LEU A 33 1.95 -14.61 -9.30
N ILE A 34 2.20 -13.45 -9.88
CA ILE A 34 1.86 -12.16 -9.28
C ILE A 34 0.35 -12.04 -9.11
N GLU A 35 -0.43 -12.42 -10.12
CA GLU A 35 -1.89 -12.31 -10.09
C GLU A 35 -2.50 -13.20 -9.00
N ILE A 36 -2.01 -14.42 -8.83
CA ILE A 36 -2.45 -15.32 -7.76
C ILE A 36 -2.15 -14.72 -6.39
N ASN A 37 -0.92 -14.28 -6.16
CA ASN A 37 -0.50 -13.70 -4.88
C ASN A 37 -1.18 -12.36 -4.58
N ARG A 38 -1.44 -11.55 -5.60
CA ARG A 38 -2.13 -10.26 -5.48
C ARG A 38 -3.52 -10.39 -4.84
N ARG A 39 -4.24 -11.46 -5.14
CA ARG A 39 -5.58 -11.70 -4.57
C ARG A 39 -5.58 -11.84 -3.04
N PHE A 40 -4.51 -12.39 -2.49
CA PHE A 40 -4.32 -12.49 -1.04
C PHE A 40 -3.69 -11.21 -0.47
N ALA A 41 -2.77 -10.61 -1.21
CA ALA A 41 -2.07 -9.40 -0.79
C ALA A 41 -2.98 -8.17 -0.73
N LEU A 42 -3.97 -8.03 -1.62
CA LEU A 42 -4.87 -6.87 -1.67
C LEU A 42 -5.74 -6.71 -0.41
N PRO A 43 -6.46 -7.72 0.08
CA PRO A 43 -7.25 -7.58 1.31
C PRO A 43 -6.38 -7.23 2.52
N LEU A 44 -5.20 -7.86 2.63
CA LEU A 44 -4.22 -7.52 3.65
C LEU A 44 -3.71 -6.09 3.50
N GLY A 45 -3.46 -5.64 2.28
CA GLY A 45 -3.04 -4.28 1.98
C GLY A 45 -4.03 -3.23 2.46
N VAL A 46 -5.32 -3.46 2.24
CA VAL A 46 -6.39 -2.56 2.73
C VAL A 46 -6.37 -2.49 4.26
N THR A 47 -6.25 -3.62 4.94
CA THR A 47 -6.17 -3.67 6.40
C THR A 47 -4.95 -2.90 6.92
N ILE A 48 -3.78 -3.10 6.32
CA ILE A 48 -2.55 -2.40 6.68
C ILE A 48 -2.67 -0.89 6.42
N MET A 49 -3.32 -0.48 5.31
CA MET A 49 -3.59 0.93 5.04
C MET A 49 -4.45 1.59 6.13
N VAL A 50 -5.53 0.92 6.54
CA VAL A 50 -6.39 1.42 7.62
C VAL A 50 -5.58 1.60 8.91
N LEU A 51 -4.75 0.59 9.27
CA LEU A 51 -3.88 0.67 10.44
C LEU A 51 -2.84 1.78 10.34
N THR A 52 -2.38 2.11 9.14
CA THR A 52 -1.41 3.20 8.90
C THR A 52 -2.07 4.57 9.01
N VAL A 53 -3.28 4.72 8.48
CA VAL A 53 -3.99 6.01 8.46
C VAL A 53 -4.61 6.35 9.83
N MET A 54 -4.95 5.35 10.63
CA MET A 54 -5.61 5.55 11.93
C MET A 54 -4.81 6.46 12.88
N PRO A 55 -3.52 6.22 13.19
CA PRO A 55 -2.75 7.11 14.07
C PRO A 55 -2.54 8.51 13.46
N LEU A 56 -2.48 8.60 12.14
CA LEU A 56 -2.41 9.89 11.46
C LEU A 56 -3.71 10.67 11.59
N GLY A 57 -4.87 10.00 11.47
CA GLY A 57 -6.18 10.62 11.67
C GLY A 57 -6.35 11.21 13.05
N ILE A 58 -5.91 10.51 14.09
CA ILE A 58 -5.96 10.98 15.48
C ILE A 58 -5.09 12.23 15.66
N SER A 59 -3.87 12.23 15.09
CA SER A 59 -2.94 13.35 15.23
C SER A 59 -3.30 14.58 14.38
N THR A 60 -4.07 14.40 13.29
CA THR A 60 -4.47 15.49 12.39
C THR A 60 -5.78 16.17 12.80
N GLN A 61 -6.55 15.61 13.73
CA GLN A 61 -7.77 16.25 14.25
C GLN A 61 -7.52 17.67 14.76
N VAL A 62 -6.32 17.95 15.27
CA VAL A 62 -5.90 19.27 15.75
C VAL A 62 -5.64 20.27 14.62
N ARG A 63 -5.45 19.82 13.39
CA ARG A 63 -5.03 20.65 12.23
C ARG A 63 -6.11 20.88 11.17
N GLY A 64 -7.30 20.31 11.32
CA GLY A 64 -8.42 20.50 10.42
C GLY A 64 -8.70 19.33 9.46
N ARG A 65 -9.97 19.19 9.06
CA ARG A 65 -10.47 18.08 8.23
C ARG A 65 -9.81 17.98 6.86
N ALA A 66 -9.46 19.11 6.25
CA ALA A 66 -8.83 19.15 4.93
C ALA A 66 -7.42 18.50 4.93
N VAL A 67 -6.66 18.70 5.99
CA VAL A 67 -5.30 18.14 6.12
C VAL A 67 -5.36 16.60 6.19
N GLY A 68 -6.32 16.04 6.92
CA GLY A 68 -6.51 14.60 7.00
C GLY A 68 -6.85 13.97 5.64
N LEU A 69 -7.68 14.63 4.84
CA LEU A 69 -8.05 14.17 3.49
C LEU A 69 -6.83 14.16 2.55
N ILE A 70 -6.05 15.24 2.54
CA ILE A 70 -4.84 15.36 1.72
C ILE A 70 -3.81 14.28 2.11
N MET A 71 -3.63 14.04 3.42
CA MET A 71 -2.74 13.01 3.92
C MET A 71 -3.19 11.61 3.51
N GLY A 72 -4.48 11.31 3.65
CA GLY A 72 -5.03 10.02 3.23
C GLY A 72 -4.84 9.78 1.73
N LEU A 73 -5.07 10.81 0.91
CA LEU A 73 -4.85 10.74 -0.54
C LEU A 73 -3.36 10.54 -0.87
N ALA A 74 -2.46 11.23 -0.20
CA ALA A 74 -1.02 11.09 -0.41
C ALA A 74 -0.54 9.67 -0.07
N ILE A 75 -1.00 9.10 1.04
CA ILE A 75 -0.70 7.72 1.45
C ILE A 75 -1.24 6.72 0.43
N PHE A 76 -2.47 6.92 -0.03
CA PHE A 76 -3.07 6.08 -1.06
C PHE A 76 -2.27 6.10 -2.37
N LEU A 77 -1.86 7.28 -2.83
CA LEU A 77 -1.04 7.42 -4.04
C LEU A 77 0.33 6.75 -3.86
N LEU A 78 0.96 6.92 -2.70
CA LEU A 78 2.23 6.27 -2.38
C LEU A 78 2.10 4.75 -2.41
N TYR A 79 1.05 4.20 -1.80
CA TYR A 79 0.76 2.76 -1.85
C TYR A 79 0.57 2.27 -3.28
N TYR A 80 -0.21 3.01 -4.09
CA TYR A 80 -0.47 2.66 -5.49
C TYR A 80 0.81 2.68 -6.34
N LEU A 81 1.67 3.67 -6.13
CA LEU A 81 2.97 3.76 -6.80
C LEU A 81 3.87 2.58 -6.44
N LEU A 82 3.95 2.23 -5.16
CA LEU A 82 4.72 1.08 -4.69
C LEU A 82 4.17 -0.24 -5.26
N LEU A 83 2.86 -0.40 -5.28
CA LEU A 83 2.20 -1.58 -5.86
C LEU A 83 2.52 -1.73 -7.35
N THR A 84 2.46 -0.63 -8.09
CA THR A 84 2.76 -0.61 -9.53
C THR A 84 4.24 -0.88 -9.80
N ALA A 85 5.13 -0.29 -9.02
CA ALA A 85 6.57 -0.53 -9.11
C ALA A 85 6.91 -1.99 -8.78
N ALA A 86 6.36 -2.54 -7.70
CA ALA A 86 6.55 -3.93 -7.32
C ALA A 86 6.07 -4.90 -8.41
N TRP A 87 4.93 -4.60 -9.03
CA TRP A 87 4.42 -5.39 -10.14
C TRP A 87 5.37 -5.39 -11.34
N ARG A 88 5.87 -4.22 -11.74
CA ARG A 88 6.86 -4.11 -12.82
C ARG A 88 8.13 -4.91 -12.51
N LEU A 89 8.69 -4.72 -11.32
CA LEU A 89 9.89 -5.42 -10.89
C LEU A 89 9.72 -6.95 -10.81
N GLY A 90 8.55 -7.42 -10.36
CA GLY A 90 8.22 -8.84 -10.34
C GLY A 90 8.01 -9.43 -11.74
N THR A 91 7.39 -8.68 -12.66
CA THR A 91 7.17 -9.12 -14.04
C THR A 91 8.48 -9.37 -14.78
N TYR A 92 9.49 -8.53 -14.56
CA TYR A 92 10.82 -8.67 -15.17
C TYR A 92 11.78 -9.56 -14.36
N ALA A 93 11.29 -10.27 -13.36
CA ALA A 93 12.06 -11.17 -12.49
C ALA A 93 13.25 -10.51 -11.77
N ILE A 94 13.25 -9.19 -11.61
CA ILE A 94 14.24 -8.47 -10.78
C ILE A 94 14.03 -8.85 -9.31
N ILE A 95 12.75 -9.07 -8.93
CA ILE A 95 12.33 -9.58 -7.63
C ILE A 95 11.55 -10.87 -7.88
N PRO A 96 11.64 -11.88 -7.00
CA PRO A 96 10.83 -13.08 -7.12
C PRO A 96 9.35 -12.72 -7.28
N PRO A 97 8.67 -13.17 -8.32
CA PRO A 97 7.30 -12.73 -8.65
C PRO A 97 6.30 -13.05 -7.55
N ALA A 98 6.55 -14.08 -6.75
CA ALA A 98 5.72 -14.42 -5.60
C ALA A 98 5.77 -13.37 -4.49
N PHE A 99 6.89 -12.67 -4.32
CA PHE A 99 7.08 -11.65 -3.29
C PHE A 99 6.67 -10.23 -3.74
N ALA A 100 6.60 -9.99 -5.04
CA ALA A 100 6.29 -8.67 -5.58
C ALA A 100 5.02 -8.03 -4.99
N PRO A 101 3.86 -8.73 -4.89
CA PRO A 101 2.65 -8.15 -4.31
C PRO A 101 2.73 -7.91 -2.78
N TRP A 102 3.68 -8.54 -2.11
CA TRP A 102 3.86 -8.42 -0.66
C TRP A 102 4.74 -7.23 -0.26
N MET A 103 5.61 -6.76 -1.17
CA MET A 103 6.53 -5.66 -0.93
C MET A 103 5.84 -4.38 -0.41
N PRO A 104 4.81 -3.84 -1.05
CA PRO A 104 4.13 -2.66 -0.55
C PRO A 104 3.51 -2.88 0.83
N ASN A 105 2.97 -4.09 1.08
CA ASN A 105 2.38 -4.43 2.37
C ASN A 105 3.43 -4.44 3.50
N LEU A 106 4.63 -4.97 3.24
CA LEU A 106 5.73 -4.96 4.22
C LEU A 106 6.22 -3.55 4.51
N VAL A 107 6.37 -2.70 3.50
CA VAL A 107 6.77 -1.30 3.66
C VAL A 107 5.74 -0.55 4.50
N PHE A 108 4.45 -0.70 4.19
CA PHE A 108 3.38 -0.03 4.94
C PHE A 108 3.17 -0.61 6.33
N LEU A 109 3.40 -1.90 6.52
CA LEU A 109 3.38 -2.50 7.86
C LEU A 109 4.49 -1.92 8.75
N GLY A 110 5.70 -1.78 8.22
CA GLY A 110 6.80 -1.12 8.92
C GLY A 110 6.47 0.34 9.26
N LEU A 111 5.88 1.06 8.31
CA LEU A 111 5.41 2.44 8.51
C LEU A 111 4.30 2.50 9.58
N ALA A 112 3.33 1.59 9.54
CA ALA A 112 2.27 1.50 10.54
C ALA A 112 2.84 1.30 11.95
N ILE A 113 3.73 0.32 12.12
CA ILE A 113 4.39 0.04 13.40
C ILE A 113 5.17 1.27 13.91
N PHE A 114 5.88 1.95 13.01
CA PHE A 114 6.61 3.17 13.35
C PHE A 114 5.67 4.29 13.82
N LEU A 115 4.57 4.52 13.10
CA LEU A 115 3.58 5.55 13.44
C LEU A 115 2.85 5.23 14.76
N TRP A 116 2.49 3.96 14.97
CA TRP A 116 1.89 3.52 16.24
C TRP A 116 2.82 3.70 17.43
N ARG A 117 4.09 3.30 17.30
CA ARG A 117 5.09 3.52 18.36
C ARG A 117 5.27 4.99 18.68
N ARG A 118 5.23 5.85 17.66
CA ARG A 118 5.34 7.28 17.83
C ARG A 118 4.09 7.89 18.46
N ALA A 119 2.91 7.48 18.05
CA ALA A 119 1.64 7.89 18.63
C ALA A 119 1.52 7.49 20.11
N LEU A 120 1.94 6.27 20.47
CA LEU A 120 1.92 5.79 21.85
C LEU A 120 2.91 6.52 22.78
N ARG A 121 3.91 7.19 22.22
CA ARG A 121 4.88 7.98 23.00
C ARG A 121 4.51 9.45 23.15
N ASP A 122 3.28 9.83 22.79
CA ASP A 122 2.80 11.23 22.77
C ASP A 122 3.72 12.21 22.00
N LEU A 123 4.57 11.68 21.12
CA LEU A 123 5.43 12.50 20.30
C LEU A 123 4.61 13.07 19.13
N PRO A 124 4.61 14.39 18.91
CA PRO A 124 3.93 14.96 17.77
C PRO A 124 4.47 14.31 16.49
N ILE A 125 3.55 13.81 15.65
CA ILE A 125 3.93 13.28 14.35
C ILE A 125 4.30 14.49 13.48
N ALA A 126 5.56 14.91 13.59
CA ALA A 126 6.11 16.04 12.87
C ALA A 126 6.43 15.68 11.40
N VAL A 127 5.48 15.04 10.72
CA VAL A 127 5.62 14.82 9.26
C VAL A 127 5.60 16.15 8.51
N PHE A 128 5.05 17.21 9.14
CA PHE A 128 4.97 18.56 8.60
C PHE A 128 5.79 19.62 9.34
N GLU A 129 6.50 19.25 10.40
CA GLU A 129 7.57 20.09 10.92
C GLU A 129 8.87 19.77 10.14
N GLY A 130 8.77 19.79 8.80
CA GLY A 130 9.95 19.78 7.96
C GLY A 130 10.81 21.01 8.27
N PRO A 131 12.12 20.93 8.04
CA PRO A 131 13.08 22.02 8.27
C PRO A 131 12.94 23.13 7.22
N TRP A 132 11.71 23.53 6.89
CA TRP A 132 11.47 24.63 5.99
C TRP A 132 11.34 25.92 6.83
N PRO A 133 12.37 26.75 6.89
CA PRO A 133 12.41 27.94 7.76
C PRO A 133 11.43 29.05 7.35
N GLY A 134 10.57 28.81 6.35
CA GLY A 134 9.67 29.82 5.79
C GLY A 134 8.24 29.84 6.33
N TRP A 135 7.77 28.76 6.98
CA TRP A 135 6.36 28.65 7.40
C TRP A 135 5.99 29.48 8.63
N GLY A 136 6.98 29.82 9.46
CA GLY A 136 6.76 30.72 10.59
C GLY A 136 6.39 32.17 10.19
N LYS A 137 6.86 32.59 9.02
CA LYS A 137 6.58 33.95 8.48
C LYS A 137 5.20 34.08 7.83
N LEU A 138 4.64 32.98 7.31
CA LEU A 138 3.30 33.01 6.69
C LEU A 138 2.17 33.05 7.72
N LYS A 139 2.38 32.58 8.96
CA LYS A 139 1.39 32.69 10.04
C LYS A 139 1.15 34.16 10.48
N GLY A 140 2.09 35.06 10.24
CA GLY A 140 1.96 36.48 10.55
C GLY A 140 1.13 37.29 9.55
N LEU A 141 0.90 36.74 8.34
CA LEU A 141 0.22 37.46 7.25
C LEU A 141 -1.31 37.25 7.25
N PHE A 142 -1.81 36.24 7.98
CA PHE A 142 -3.23 35.90 8.07
C PHE A 142 -3.84 36.16 9.46
N ARG A 143 -3.33 37.17 10.15
CA ARG A 143 -3.94 37.66 11.39
C ARG A 143 -4.61 39.03 11.18
#